data_62f083271ab08de9fd0a0d5b05c13f3f
#
_entry.id   62f083271ab08de9fd0a0d5b05c13f3f
#
_cell.length_a   1.000
_cell.length_b   1.000
_cell.length_c   1.000
_cell.angle_alpha   90.00
_cell.angle_beta   90.00
_cell.angle_gamma   90.00
#
_symmetry.space_group_name_H-M   'P 1'
#
loop_
_entity.id
_entity.type
_entity.pdbx_description
1 polymer ?
#
loop_
_entity_poly.entity_id
_entity_poly.type
_entity_poly.pdbx_seq_one_letter_code
_entity_poly.pdbx_strand_id
1 'polypeptide(L)'
;MILLEISDQKKILTGLMLFACILMGVSTAGGLILLHHESLTVLNVLYVNSSDNLPKWYSSMLLSLSGILLYLIAQKNKAPGRHFFSWSLLSFTFFFLSLAKTTSFDQSFFGTIRMGLRAVGIQINPFLFGVTLIALFLFLFAPFFSMMEGRGKKYVAISVIVYVFVSLFFDVLSSHLYGTRILYVLFSGCEELCEMIGSIIFLYALLLHIGAPRTG
;
A
#
# COMPACT_ATOMS: atom_id res chain seq x y z
N MET A 1 -20.86 -18.74 -4.95
CA MET A 1 -19.59 -18.06 -4.72
C MET A 1 -18.49 -19.13 -4.76
N ILE A 2 -17.62 -19.10 -5.74
CA ILE A 2 -16.53 -20.07 -5.92
C ILE A 2 -15.57 -19.87 -4.75
N LEU A 3 -15.53 -20.83 -3.81
CA LEU A 3 -14.48 -20.91 -2.80
C LEU A 3 -13.22 -21.38 -3.51
N LEU A 4 -12.29 -20.46 -3.75
CA LEU A 4 -10.95 -20.82 -4.22
C LEU A 4 -10.32 -21.77 -3.19
N GLU A 5 -9.84 -22.92 -3.65
CA GLU A 5 -9.09 -23.83 -2.78
C GLU A 5 -7.84 -23.12 -2.22
N ILE A 6 -7.43 -23.50 -1.02
CA ILE A 6 -6.23 -22.89 -0.37
C ILE A 6 -4.99 -23.05 -1.25
N SER A 7 -4.91 -24.11 -2.05
CA SER A 7 -3.86 -24.33 -3.05
C SER A 7 -3.83 -23.24 -4.10
N ASP A 8 -5.00 -22.85 -4.63
CA ASP A 8 -5.11 -21.85 -5.69
C ASP A 8 -4.87 -20.44 -5.15
N GLN A 9 -5.29 -20.15 -3.91
CA GLN A 9 -4.96 -18.89 -3.24
C GLN A 9 -3.44 -18.69 -3.12
N LYS A 10 -2.69 -19.76 -2.78
CA LYS A 10 -1.22 -19.69 -2.70
C LYS A 10 -0.58 -19.48 -4.08
N LYS A 11 -1.06 -20.13 -5.12
CA LYS A 11 -0.56 -19.94 -6.49
C LYS A 11 -0.76 -18.50 -6.97
N ILE A 12 -1.95 -17.94 -6.73
CA ILE A 12 -2.26 -16.52 -7.06
C ILE A 12 -1.31 -15.59 -6.30
N LEU A 13 -1.14 -15.80 -4.99
CA LEU A 13 -0.23 -15.03 -4.16
C LEU A 13 1.21 -15.07 -4.71
N THR A 14 1.71 -16.27 -5.00
CA THR A 14 3.06 -16.45 -5.55
C THR A 14 3.21 -15.75 -6.90
N GLY A 15 2.19 -15.83 -7.77
CA GLY A 15 2.18 -15.12 -9.04
C GLY A 15 2.25 -13.60 -8.88
N LEU A 16 1.45 -13.03 -7.97
CA LEU A 16 1.48 -11.60 -7.66
C LEU A 16 2.83 -11.16 -7.08
N MET A 17 3.41 -11.96 -6.17
CA MET A 17 4.74 -11.69 -5.61
C MET A 17 5.84 -11.71 -6.67
N LEU A 18 5.85 -12.73 -7.52
CA LEU A 18 6.81 -12.83 -8.63
C LEU A 18 6.69 -11.64 -9.57
N PHE A 19 5.47 -11.27 -9.94
CA PHE A 19 5.23 -10.11 -10.79
C PHE A 19 5.73 -8.81 -10.15
N ALA A 20 5.48 -8.60 -8.85
CA ALA A 20 5.99 -7.46 -8.11
C ALA A 20 7.53 -7.40 -8.14
N CYS A 21 8.20 -8.54 -7.85
CA CYS A 21 9.66 -8.61 -7.87
C CYS A 21 10.25 -8.32 -9.26
N ILE A 22 9.67 -8.89 -10.32
CA ILE A 22 10.11 -8.65 -11.71
C ILE A 22 9.90 -7.18 -12.07
N LEU A 23 8.71 -6.64 -11.80
CA LEU A 23 8.37 -5.26 -12.10
C LEU A 23 9.33 -4.28 -11.40
N MET A 24 9.63 -4.52 -10.12
CA MET A 24 10.56 -3.67 -9.37
C MET A 24 12.00 -3.85 -9.82
N GLY A 25 12.42 -5.05 -10.17
CA GLY A 25 13.74 -5.31 -10.75
C GLY A 25 13.94 -4.52 -12.05
N VAL A 26 12.96 -4.58 -12.96
CA VAL A 26 12.98 -3.82 -14.22
C VAL A 26 12.92 -2.31 -13.97
N SER A 27 12.08 -1.85 -13.03
CA SER A 27 11.96 -0.45 -12.66
C SER A 27 13.26 0.12 -12.09
N THR A 28 13.89 -0.60 -11.19
CA THR A 28 15.16 -0.18 -10.57
C THR A 28 16.30 -0.15 -11.61
N ALA A 29 16.38 -1.18 -12.46
CA ALA A 29 17.35 -1.19 -13.57
C ALA A 29 17.12 -0.02 -14.54
N GLY A 30 15.86 0.25 -14.91
CA GLY A 30 15.49 1.41 -15.72
C GLY A 30 15.89 2.73 -15.09
N GLY A 31 15.67 2.89 -13.79
CA GLY A 31 16.09 4.06 -13.02
C GLY A 31 17.61 4.27 -13.01
N LEU A 32 18.38 3.19 -12.87
CA LEU A 32 19.85 3.24 -12.92
C LEU A 32 20.36 3.62 -14.32
N ILE A 33 19.72 3.14 -15.38
CA ILE A 33 20.04 3.50 -16.76
C ILE A 33 19.74 4.97 -17.01
N LEU A 34 18.60 5.49 -16.55
CA LEU A 34 18.24 6.91 -16.68
C LEU A 34 19.21 7.86 -15.99
N LEU A 35 19.92 7.42 -14.95
CA LEU A 35 20.98 8.23 -14.32
C LEU A 35 22.15 8.54 -15.29
N HIS A 36 22.34 7.70 -16.31
CA HIS A 36 23.43 7.84 -17.29
C HIS A 36 22.94 8.35 -18.66
N HIS A 37 21.64 8.16 -18.98
CA HIS A 37 21.05 8.48 -20.28
C HIS A 37 19.70 9.18 -20.10
N GLU A 38 19.69 10.50 -19.87
CA GLU A 38 18.49 11.30 -19.62
C GLU A 38 17.49 11.34 -20.80
N SER A 39 17.92 10.95 -22.01
CA SER A 39 17.12 11.04 -23.24
C SER A 39 16.10 9.90 -23.44
N LEU A 40 16.10 8.85 -22.61
CA LEU A 40 15.24 7.68 -22.78
C LEU A 40 13.89 7.84 -22.09
N THR A 41 13.02 8.71 -22.61
CA THR A 41 11.71 9.02 -22.05
C THR A 41 10.80 7.80 -21.83
N VAL A 42 10.96 6.74 -22.63
CA VAL A 42 10.20 5.49 -22.49
C VAL A 42 10.48 4.80 -21.16
N LEU A 43 11.69 4.93 -20.61
CA LEU A 43 12.04 4.37 -19.31
C LEU A 43 11.37 5.08 -18.13
N ASN A 44 10.86 6.31 -18.32
CA ASN A 44 10.12 7.02 -17.28
C ASN A 44 8.85 6.27 -16.85
N VAL A 45 8.20 5.54 -17.77
CA VAL A 45 7.02 4.72 -17.43
C VAL A 45 7.36 3.57 -16.49
N LEU A 46 8.60 3.11 -16.50
CA LEU A 46 9.10 2.06 -15.63
C LEU A 46 9.72 2.63 -14.34
N TYR A 47 10.24 3.85 -14.39
CA TYR A 47 11.00 4.44 -13.29
C TYR A 47 10.10 4.83 -12.11
N VAL A 48 10.34 4.27 -10.95
CA VAL A 48 9.51 4.39 -9.74
C VAL A 48 9.27 5.82 -9.27
N ASN A 49 10.23 6.72 -9.50
CA ASN A 49 10.13 8.13 -9.09
C ASN A 49 9.48 9.05 -10.15
N SER A 50 9.06 8.48 -11.30
CA SER A 50 8.23 9.19 -12.27
C SER A 50 6.83 9.42 -11.71
N SER A 51 6.14 10.49 -12.17
CA SER A 51 4.75 10.77 -11.78
C SER A 51 3.81 9.62 -12.15
N ASP A 52 3.96 9.13 -13.39
CA ASP A 52 3.11 8.08 -13.97
C ASP A 52 3.97 6.86 -14.30
N ASN A 53 3.95 5.84 -13.44
CA ASN A 53 4.76 4.65 -13.61
C ASN A 53 3.99 3.35 -13.32
N LEU A 54 4.42 2.27 -13.96
CA LEU A 54 3.82 0.94 -13.81
C LEU A 54 3.86 0.41 -12.37
N PRO A 55 4.94 0.57 -11.59
CA PRO A 55 4.94 0.20 -10.18
C PRO A 55 3.80 0.81 -9.37
N LYS A 56 3.57 2.13 -9.47
CA LYS A 56 2.46 2.82 -8.79
C LYS A 56 1.11 2.30 -9.23
N TRP A 57 0.97 2.05 -10.53
CA TRP A 57 -0.25 1.48 -11.09
C TRP A 57 -0.56 0.10 -10.53
N TYR A 58 0.45 -0.74 -10.43
CA TYR A 58 0.32 -2.07 -9.85
C TYR A 58 -0.01 -2.02 -8.35
N SER A 59 0.66 -1.17 -7.58
CA SER A 59 0.34 -0.92 -6.15
C SER A 59 -1.10 -0.46 -5.98
N SER A 60 -1.55 0.50 -6.79
CA SER A 60 -2.93 0.99 -6.78
C SER A 60 -3.94 -0.12 -7.08
N MET A 61 -3.66 -0.98 -8.05
CA MET A 61 -4.52 -2.13 -8.39
C MET A 61 -4.63 -3.12 -7.22
N LEU A 62 -3.54 -3.40 -6.51
CA LEU A 62 -3.55 -4.25 -5.31
C LEU A 62 -4.41 -3.65 -4.18
N LEU A 63 -4.32 -2.33 -3.96
CA LEU A 63 -5.15 -1.61 -3.00
C LEU A 63 -6.63 -1.63 -3.40
N SER A 64 -6.96 -1.42 -4.69
CA SER A 64 -8.33 -1.53 -5.20
C SER A 64 -8.92 -2.93 -5.00
N LEU A 65 -8.16 -3.98 -5.31
CA LEU A 65 -8.57 -5.37 -5.09
C LEU A 65 -8.83 -5.63 -3.61
N SER A 66 -7.98 -5.10 -2.72
CA SER A 66 -8.20 -5.16 -1.27
C SER A 66 -9.51 -4.46 -0.88
N GLY A 67 -9.78 -3.28 -1.44
CA GLY A 67 -11.03 -2.55 -1.24
C GLY A 67 -12.26 -3.35 -1.67
N ILE A 68 -12.21 -4.01 -2.83
CA ILE A 68 -13.28 -4.89 -3.32
C ILE A 68 -13.53 -6.06 -2.37
N LEU A 69 -12.47 -6.76 -1.92
CA LEU A 69 -12.62 -7.87 -0.99
C LEU A 69 -13.21 -7.42 0.35
N LEU A 70 -12.77 -6.28 0.89
CA LEU A 70 -13.32 -5.68 2.10
C LEU A 70 -14.80 -5.35 1.95
N TYR A 71 -15.21 -4.80 0.80
CA TYR A 71 -16.61 -4.55 0.50
C TYR A 71 -17.44 -5.82 0.44
N LEU A 72 -16.93 -6.87 -0.19
CA LEU A 72 -17.60 -8.18 -0.24
C LEU A 72 -17.76 -8.78 1.16
N ILE A 73 -16.76 -8.63 2.04
CA ILE A 73 -16.86 -9.04 3.45
C ILE A 73 -17.93 -8.21 4.18
N ALA A 74 -17.96 -6.89 3.97
CA ALA A 74 -18.99 -6.02 4.54
C ALA A 74 -20.39 -6.49 4.14
N GLN A 75 -20.61 -6.78 2.84
CA GLN A 75 -21.90 -7.26 2.33
C GLN A 75 -22.33 -8.60 2.93
N LYS A 76 -21.40 -9.50 3.22
CA LYS A 76 -21.70 -10.77 3.91
C LYS A 76 -22.09 -10.57 5.37
N ASN A 77 -21.66 -9.49 6.00
CA ASN A 77 -21.91 -9.17 7.41
C ASN A 77 -23.06 -8.17 7.57
N LYS A 78 -24.03 -8.15 6.64
CA LYS A 78 -25.19 -7.24 6.62
C LYS A 78 -26.19 -7.41 7.79
N ALA A 79 -26.02 -8.41 8.64
CA ALA A 79 -26.82 -8.48 9.87
C ALA A 79 -26.65 -7.18 10.69
N PRO A 80 -27.72 -6.64 11.31
CA PRO A 80 -27.69 -5.33 11.94
C PRO A 80 -26.67 -5.29 13.07
N GLY A 81 -25.55 -4.57 12.81
CA GLY A 81 -24.47 -4.45 13.80
C GLY A 81 -23.30 -3.59 13.31
N ARG A 82 -22.47 -3.19 14.27
CA ARG A 82 -21.27 -2.34 14.09
C ARG A 82 -20.28 -2.85 13.03
N HIS A 83 -20.31 -4.13 12.69
CA HIS A 83 -19.33 -4.75 11.81
C HIS A 83 -19.47 -4.32 10.35
N PHE A 84 -20.69 -4.14 9.83
CA PHE A 84 -20.90 -3.69 8.44
C PHE A 84 -20.26 -2.32 8.19
N PHE A 85 -20.45 -1.36 9.08
CA PHE A 85 -19.91 -0.01 8.94
C PHE A 85 -18.38 -0.01 8.96
N SER A 86 -17.77 -0.74 9.89
CA SER A 86 -16.30 -0.82 10.01
C SER A 86 -15.65 -1.42 8.76
N TRP A 87 -16.21 -2.51 8.22
CA TRP A 87 -15.72 -3.12 6.99
C TRP A 87 -15.90 -2.22 5.78
N SER A 88 -17.05 -1.52 5.68
CA SER A 88 -17.32 -0.58 4.59
C SER A 88 -16.42 0.65 4.64
N LEU A 89 -16.18 1.19 5.84
CA LEU A 89 -15.27 2.31 6.04
C LEU A 89 -13.85 1.93 5.61
N LEU A 90 -13.40 0.74 6.00
CA LEU A 90 -12.08 0.26 5.61
C LEU A 90 -11.98 0.04 4.10
N SER A 91 -13.02 -0.53 3.47
CA SER A 91 -13.10 -0.65 2.01
C SER A 91 -12.95 0.70 1.32
N PHE A 92 -13.71 1.70 1.77
CA PHE A 92 -13.61 3.07 1.25
C PHE A 92 -12.21 3.66 1.41
N THR A 93 -11.57 3.44 2.58
CA THR A 93 -10.20 3.89 2.82
C THR A 93 -9.21 3.27 1.82
N PHE A 94 -9.34 1.99 1.51
CA PHE A 94 -8.47 1.32 0.54
C PHE A 94 -8.70 1.83 -0.90
N PHE A 95 -9.94 2.11 -1.30
CA PHE A 95 -10.22 2.77 -2.58
C PHE A 95 -9.62 4.18 -2.63
N PHE A 96 -9.74 4.94 -1.55
CA PHE A 96 -9.15 6.27 -1.46
C PHE A 96 -7.61 6.22 -1.56
N LEU A 97 -6.96 5.29 -0.84
CA LEU A 97 -5.51 5.08 -0.94
C LEU A 97 -5.08 4.67 -2.36
N SER A 98 -5.87 3.82 -3.02
CA SER A 98 -5.63 3.43 -4.41
C SER A 98 -5.66 4.63 -5.35
N LEU A 99 -6.67 5.49 -5.24
CA LEU A 99 -6.78 6.72 -6.02
C LEU A 99 -5.63 7.69 -5.72
N ALA A 100 -5.32 7.89 -4.44
CA ALA A 100 -4.23 8.75 -4.00
C ALA A 100 -2.88 8.30 -4.60
N LYS A 101 -2.62 6.98 -4.61
CA LYS A 101 -1.41 6.40 -5.18
C LYS A 101 -1.30 6.65 -6.70
N THR A 102 -2.42 6.55 -7.44
CA THR A 102 -2.43 6.73 -8.90
C THR A 102 -2.27 8.19 -9.31
N THR A 103 -2.93 9.10 -8.60
CA THR A 103 -3.02 10.52 -8.99
C THR A 103 -1.94 11.38 -8.35
N SER A 104 -1.06 10.81 -7.52
CA SER A 104 -0.14 11.57 -6.64
C SER A 104 -0.90 12.65 -5.84
N PHE A 105 -2.19 12.35 -5.58
CA PHE A 105 -3.11 13.25 -4.87
C PHE A 105 -2.61 13.55 -3.46
N ASP A 106 -1.99 12.56 -2.81
CA ASP A 106 -1.34 12.67 -1.52
C ASP A 106 -0.32 13.81 -1.49
N GLN A 107 0.59 13.87 -2.47
CA GLN A 107 1.62 14.93 -2.55
C GLN A 107 0.99 16.31 -2.75
N SER A 108 0.01 16.41 -3.66
CA SER A 108 -0.68 17.66 -3.96
C SER A 108 -1.56 18.11 -2.79
N PHE A 109 -2.34 17.21 -2.20
CA PHE A 109 -3.26 17.50 -1.11
C PHE A 109 -2.51 17.90 0.17
N PHE A 110 -1.54 17.09 0.60
CA PHE A 110 -0.73 17.39 1.77
C PHE A 110 0.19 18.59 1.56
N GLY A 111 0.66 18.81 0.33
CA GLY A 111 1.38 20.03 -0.05
C GLY A 111 0.53 21.27 0.14
N THR A 112 -0.73 21.25 -0.31
CA THR A 112 -1.68 22.36 -0.18
C THR A 112 -2.03 22.64 1.29
N ILE A 113 -2.31 21.59 2.09
CA ILE A 113 -2.55 21.74 3.53
C ILE A 113 -1.34 22.38 4.21
N ARG A 114 -0.13 21.92 3.89
CA ARG A 114 1.11 22.44 4.47
C ARG A 114 1.34 23.91 4.11
N MET A 115 1.06 24.29 2.85
CA MET A 115 1.11 25.70 2.43
C MET A 115 0.09 26.57 3.17
N GLY A 116 -1.17 26.10 3.32
CA GLY A 116 -2.20 26.80 4.08
C GLY A 116 -1.83 27.00 5.55
N LEU A 117 -1.27 25.98 6.19
CA LEU A 117 -0.83 26.07 7.59
C LEU A 117 0.37 27.00 7.77
N ARG A 118 1.31 27.01 6.83
CA ARG A 118 2.42 27.98 6.82
C ARG A 118 1.93 29.43 6.67
N ALA A 119 0.90 29.65 5.86
CA ALA A 119 0.31 30.97 5.69
C ALA A 119 -0.30 31.52 6.99
N VAL A 120 -0.74 30.65 7.90
CA VAL A 120 -1.25 31.00 9.25
C VAL A 120 -0.15 30.97 10.31
N GLY A 121 1.13 30.85 9.91
CA GLY A 121 2.27 30.85 10.83
C GLY A 121 2.56 29.49 11.50
N ILE A 122 1.85 28.42 11.13
CA ILE A 122 2.05 27.09 11.71
C ILE A 122 3.07 26.32 10.86
N GLN A 123 4.26 26.09 11.42
CA GLN A 123 5.28 25.25 10.78
C GLN A 123 5.12 23.79 11.24
N ILE A 124 4.62 22.92 10.37
CA ILE A 124 4.52 21.49 10.65
C ILE A 124 5.75 20.77 10.10
N ASN A 125 6.40 19.98 10.95
CA ASN A 125 7.44 19.07 10.53
C ASN A 125 6.78 17.96 9.66
N PRO A 126 7.23 17.76 8.39
CA PRO A 126 6.65 16.75 7.51
C PRO A 126 6.66 15.32 8.08
N PHE A 127 7.71 14.97 8.80
CA PHE A 127 7.86 13.68 9.46
C PHE A 127 6.79 13.49 10.55
N LEU A 128 6.63 14.47 11.45
CA LEU A 128 5.60 14.40 12.50
C LEU A 128 4.19 14.33 11.91
N PHE A 129 3.95 15.04 10.82
CA PHE A 129 2.67 14.99 10.12
C PHE A 129 2.39 13.58 9.56
N GLY A 130 3.37 12.95 8.88
CA GLY A 130 3.26 11.58 8.39
C GLY A 130 3.01 10.57 9.52
N VAL A 131 3.79 10.65 10.60
CA VAL A 131 3.61 9.78 11.78
C VAL A 131 2.22 9.95 12.39
N THR A 132 1.68 11.18 12.46
CA THR A 132 0.32 11.43 12.98
C THR A 132 -0.74 10.78 12.10
N LEU A 133 -0.61 10.86 10.77
CA LEU A 133 -1.54 10.21 9.84
C LEU A 133 -1.51 8.69 9.98
N ILE A 134 -0.33 8.11 10.13
CA ILE A 134 -0.17 6.67 10.34
C ILE A 134 -0.78 6.25 11.67
N ALA A 135 -0.53 7.01 12.75
CA ALA A 135 -1.13 6.73 14.05
C ALA A 135 -2.67 6.79 13.98
N LEU A 136 -3.22 7.79 13.28
CA LEU A 136 -4.66 7.90 13.04
C LEU A 136 -5.18 6.70 12.24
N PHE A 137 -4.48 6.30 11.18
CA PHE A 137 -4.85 5.12 10.38
C PHE A 137 -4.84 3.85 11.23
N LEU A 138 -3.79 3.62 12.01
CA LEU A 138 -3.70 2.46 12.88
C LEU A 138 -4.79 2.46 13.97
N PHE A 139 -5.14 3.62 14.51
CA PHE A 139 -6.24 3.78 15.46
C PHE A 139 -7.58 3.41 14.81
N LEU A 140 -7.85 3.89 13.60
CA LEU A 140 -9.05 3.54 12.84
C LEU A 140 -9.08 2.06 12.44
N PHE A 141 -7.90 1.46 12.26
CA PHE A 141 -7.74 0.06 11.89
C PHE A 141 -7.83 -0.91 13.09
N ALA A 142 -7.63 -0.43 14.31
CA ALA A 142 -7.63 -1.27 15.51
C ALA A 142 -8.92 -2.10 15.72
N PRO A 143 -10.15 -1.56 15.52
CA PRO A 143 -11.38 -2.34 15.62
C PRO A 143 -11.44 -3.48 14.59
N PHE A 144 -10.96 -3.24 13.38
CA PHE A 144 -10.87 -4.24 12.32
C PHE A 144 -9.93 -5.39 12.73
N PHE A 145 -8.76 -5.06 13.26
CA PHE A 145 -7.79 -6.05 13.71
C PHE A 145 -8.37 -6.95 14.82
N SER A 146 -9.22 -6.42 15.69
CA SER A 146 -9.88 -7.19 16.73
C SER A 146 -10.95 -8.16 16.18
N MET A 147 -11.55 -7.85 15.03
CA MET A 147 -12.57 -8.69 14.36
C MET A 147 -11.97 -9.86 13.58
N MET A 148 -10.66 -9.82 13.30
CA MET A 148 -9.97 -10.89 12.59
C MET A 148 -9.53 -11.98 13.56
N GLU A 149 -9.73 -13.23 13.15
CA GLU A 149 -9.36 -14.41 13.97
C GLU A 149 -8.34 -15.30 13.25
N GLY A 150 -7.67 -16.13 14.02
CA GLY A 150 -6.81 -17.19 13.54
C GLY A 150 -5.64 -16.75 12.67
N ARG A 151 -5.41 -17.47 11.55
CA ARG A 151 -4.29 -17.22 10.64
C ARG A 151 -4.40 -15.89 9.91
N GLY A 152 -5.62 -15.45 9.57
CA GLY A 152 -5.85 -14.17 8.89
C GLY A 152 -5.31 -13.00 9.69
N LYS A 153 -5.54 -12.98 11.01
CA LYS A 153 -5.02 -11.94 11.92
C LYS A 153 -3.50 -11.80 11.88
N LYS A 154 -2.77 -12.94 11.85
CA LYS A 154 -1.30 -12.91 11.76
C LYS A 154 -0.83 -12.27 10.45
N TYR A 155 -1.44 -12.61 9.32
CA TYR A 155 -1.08 -12.05 8.02
C TYR A 155 -1.43 -10.57 7.91
N VAL A 156 -2.54 -10.12 8.52
CA VAL A 156 -2.85 -8.68 8.63
C VAL A 156 -1.76 -7.96 9.43
N ALA A 157 -1.33 -8.50 10.57
CA ALA A 157 -0.26 -7.90 11.36
C ALA A 157 1.06 -7.80 10.56
N ILE A 158 1.45 -8.88 9.86
CA ILE A 158 2.64 -8.89 9.01
C ILE A 158 2.51 -7.87 7.89
N SER A 159 1.34 -7.80 7.23
CA SER A 159 1.05 -6.82 6.19
C SER A 159 1.25 -5.38 6.68
N VAL A 160 0.69 -5.03 7.85
CA VAL A 160 0.83 -3.70 8.44
C VAL A 160 2.29 -3.39 8.77
N ILE A 161 3.03 -4.36 9.32
CA ILE A 161 4.45 -4.18 9.61
C ILE A 161 5.24 -3.90 8.32
N VAL A 162 5.04 -4.70 7.29
CA VAL A 162 5.77 -4.55 6.02
C VAL A 162 5.35 -3.27 5.31
N TYR A 163 4.05 -3.02 5.16
CA TYR A 163 3.54 -1.87 4.42
C TYR A 163 3.86 -0.53 5.12
N VAL A 164 3.74 -0.46 6.44
CA VAL A 164 3.89 0.80 7.18
C VAL A 164 5.31 0.98 7.70
N PHE A 165 5.80 0.06 8.52
CA PHE A 165 7.06 0.27 9.23
C PHE A 165 8.28 0.06 8.34
N VAL A 166 8.29 -0.98 7.50
CA VAL A 166 9.43 -1.26 6.62
C VAL A 166 9.48 -0.24 5.49
N SER A 167 8.33 0.15 4.91
CA SER A 167 8.24 1.19 3.89
C SER A 167 8.72 2.54 4.44
N LEU A 168 8.24 2.96 5.61
CA LEU A 168 8.73 4.18 6.27
C LEU A 168 10.23 4.17 6.55
N PHE A 169 10.77 3.04 6.95
CA PHE A 169 12.21 2.92 7.15
C PHE A 169 12.98 3.23 5.86
N PHE A 170 12.54 2.67 4.74
CA PHE A 170 13.16 2.94 3.44
C PHE A 170 12.92 4.37 2.94
N ASP A 171 11.74 4.96 3.17
CA ASP A 171 11.44 6.37 2.84
C ASP A 171 12.39 7.33 3.59
N VAL A 172 12.53 7.15 4.91
CA VAL A 172 13.46 7.95 5.71
C VAL A 172 14.91 7.77 5.23
N LEU A 173 15.32 6.54 4.91
CA LEU A 173 16.66 6.25 4.47
C LEU A 173 16.93 6.86 3.08
N SER A 174 16.00 6.73 2.14
CA SER A 174 16.10 7.32 0.80
C SER A 174 16.18 8.86 0.87
N SER A 175 15.40 9.48 1.74
CA SER A 175 15.40 10.94 1.90
C SER A 175 16.74 11.49 2.40
N HIS A 176 17.45 10.74 3.27
CA HIS A 176 18.79 11.10 3.74
C HIS A 176 19.88 10.89 2.68
N LEU A 177 19.64 9.98 1.74
CA LEU A 177 20.61 9.59 0.70
C LEU A 177 20.36 10.29 -0.65
N TYR A 178 19.52 11.31 -0.67
CA TYR A 178 19.18 12.04 -1.90
C TYR A 178 20.41 12.58 -2.66
N GLY A 179 21.49 12.91 -1.94
CA GLY A 179 22.77 13.31 -2.53
C GLY A 179 23.50 12.21 -3.30
N THR A 180 23.18 10.94 -3.03
CA THR A 180 23.77 9.77 -3.70
C THR A 180 22.71 9.13 -4.60
N ARG A 181 22.59 9.61 -5.84
CA ARG A 181 21.52 9.24 -6.78
C ARG A 181 21.29 7.74 -6.91
N ILE A 182 22.35 6.93 -6.93
CA ILE A 182 22.24 5.46 -7.04
C ILE A 182 21.54 4.87 -5.82
N LEU A 183 21.98 5.23 -4.61
CA LEU A 183 21.39 4.72 -3.37
C LEU A 183 19.93 5.17 -3.23
N TYR A 184 19.64 6.40 -3.61
CA TYR A 184 18.27 6.92 -3.63
C TYR A 184 17.34 6.05 -4.51
N VAL A 185 17.76 5.70 -5.74
CA VAL A 185 16.98 4.83 -6.64
C VAL A 185 16.77 3.45 -6.04
N LEU A 186 17.82 2.86 -5.43
CA LEU A 186 17.74 1.55 -4.82
C LEU A 186 16.77 1.52 -3.62
N PHE A 187 16.91 2.46 -2.70
CA PHE A 187 16.07 2.49 -1.48
C PHE A 187 14.62 2.86 -1.78
N SER A 188 14.37 3.79 -2.71
CA SER A 188 13.03 4.09 -3.19
C SER A 188 12.38 2.88 -3.88
N GLY A 189 13.17 2.08 -4.61
CA GLY A 189 12.72 0.81 -5.16
C GLY A 189 12.36 -0.23 -4.10
N CYS A 190 13.16 -0.32 -3.03
CA CYS A 190 12.87 -1.21 -1.89
C CYS A 190 11.61 -0.78 -1.14
N GLU A 191 11.40 0.51 -0.94
CA GLU A 191 10.19 1.08 -0.34
C GLU A 191 8.95 0.62 -1.10
N GLU A 192 8.88 0.89 -2.41
CA GLU A 192 7.74 0.54 -3.25
C GLU A 192 7.50 -0.98 -3.32
N LEU A 193 8.58 -1.77 -3.35
CA LEU A 193 8.47 -3.23 -3.28
C LEU A 193 7.86 -3.70 -1.96
N CYS A 194 8.24 -3.11 -0.83
CA CYS A 194 7.68 -3.44 0.48
C CYS A 194 6.20 -3.10 0.56
N GLU A 195 5.76 -1.98 -0.02
CA GLU A 195 4.35 -1.63 -0.12
C GLU A 195 3.56 -2.64 -0.95
N MET A 196 4.09 -3.08 -2.10
CA MET A 196 3.46 -4.13 -2.90
C MET A 196 3.35 -5.45 -2.14
N ILE A 197 4.44 -5.89 -1.51
CA ILE A 197 4.47 -7.13 -0.71
C ILE A 197 3.48 -7.04 0.44
N GLY A 198 3.44 -5.92 1.17
CA GLY A 198 2.48 -5.68 2.24
C GLY A 198 1.04 -5.77 1.75
N SER A 199 0.73 -5.15 0.61
CA SER A 199 -0.60 -5.21 -0.02
C SER A 199 -0.99 -6.63 -0.44
N ILE A 200 -0.06 -7.40 -1.00
CA ILE A 200 -0.29 -8.80 -1.41
C ILE A 200 -0.55 -9.68 -0.18
N ILE A 201 0.23 -9.52 0.89
CA ILE A 201 0.00 -10.25 2.15
C ILE A 201 -1.36 -9.89 2.74
N PHE A 202 -1.78 -8.62 2.65
CA PHE A 202 -3.11 -8.20 3.09
C PHE A 202 -4.22 -8.85 2.28
N LEU A 203 -4.12 -8.85 0.95
CA LEU A 203 -5.04 -9.57 0.07
C LEU A 203 -5.18 -11.04 0.47
N TYR A 204 -4.07 -11.71 0.74
CA TYR A 204 -4.09 -13.11 1.20
C TYR A 204 -4.80 -13.27 2.53
N ALA A 205 -4.57 -12.36 3.48
CA ALA A 205 -5.26 -12.37 4.77
C ALA A 205 -6.78 -12.25 4.61
N LEU A 206 -7.24 -11.40 3.70
CA LEU A 206 -8.67 -11.25 3.38
C LEU A 206 -9.25 -12.50 2.72
N LEU A 207 -8.53 -13.13 1.80
CA LEU A 207 -8.95 -14.39 1.18
C LEU A 207 -9.08 -15.52 2.20
N LEU A 208 -8.13 -15.63 3.15
CA LEU A 208 -8.22 -16.57 4.26
C LEU A 208 -9.45 -16.31 5.15
N HIS A 209 -9.75 -15.04 5.43
CA HIS A 209 -10.92 -14.66 6.22
C HIS A 209 -12.23 -15.02 5.51
N ILE A 210 -12.31 -14.82 4.19
CA ILE A 210 -13.49 -15.18 3.39
C ILE A 210 -13.69 -16.69 3.34
N GLY A 211 -12.61 -17.47 3.28
CA GLY A 211 -12.62 -18.93 3.19
C GLY A 211 -12.77 -19.66 4.55
N ALA A 212 -12.63 -18.95 5.67
CA ALA A 212 -12.76 -19.57 6.98
C ALA A 212 -14.22 -20.04 7.24
N PRO A 213 -14.41 -21.29 7.70
CA PRO A 213 -15.73 -21.73 8.14
C PRO A 213 -16.17 -20.88 9.35
N ARG A 214 -17.37 -20.35 9.30
CA ARG A 214 -17.93 -19.64 10.46
C ARG A 214 -18.20 -20.63 11.55
N THR A 215 -17.47 -20.55 12.64
CA THR A 215 -17.87 -21.16 13.92
C THR A 215 -19.07 -20.35 14.41
N GLY A 216 -20.27 -20.91 14.20
CA GLY A 216 -21.54 -20.36 14.68
C GLY A 216 -21.63 -20.34 16.20
#